data_b6617efda87d88eed210cd6959d1e0fe
#
_entry.id   b6617efda87d88eed210cd6959d1e0fe
#
_cell.length_a   1.000
_cell.length_b   1.000
_cell.length_c   1.000
_cell.angle_alpha   90.00
_cell.angle_beta   90.00
_cell.angle_gamma   90.00
#
_symmetry.space_group_name_H-M   'P 1'
#
loop_
_entity.id
_entity.type
_entity.pdbx_description
1 polymer ?
#
loop_
_entity_poly.entity_id
_entity_poly.type
_entity_poly.pdbx_seq_one_letter_code
_entity_poly.pdbx_strand_id
1 'polypeptide(L)'
;MAASIFSSNIGSEHLVGLAGSGCTDGVAMAHYELHAWCLLVLGWIFVPFYARSLVYTMPEFLEKRYSPTARWVLSIISLVAYVVTKIAVGIFAGGIVFAVLLPEMRLDVGFTVLDAFWIGSIAVIVMTGLYTVIGGLRAVAYTDTLQTVIFIIGSALVTVFGLIELGGWQQLRDACGSDMFNLWKPLVPEGM
;
A
#
# COMPACT_ATOMS: atom_id res chain seq x y z
N MET A 1 -15.13 4.80 -9.54
CA MET A 1 -13.85 4.68 -10.24
C MET A 1 -12.69 5.38 -9.50
N ALA A 2 -12.72 6.68 -9.23
CA ALA A 2 -11.65 7.34 -8.45
C ALA A 2 -11.43 6.71 -7.07
N ALA A 3 -12.49 6.41 -6.32
CA ALA A 3 -12.40 5.74 -5.02
C ALA A 3 -11.77 4.33 -5.11
N SER A 4 -12.10 3.56 -6.15
CA SER A 4 -11.49 2.25 -6.37
C SER A 4 -10.00 2.36 -6.69
N ILE A 5 -9.60 3.34 -7.52
CA ILE A 5 -8.19 3.59 -7.81
C ILE A 5 -7.44 4.03 -6.55
N PHE A 6 -8.06 4.87 -5.71
CA PHE A 6 -7.48 5.29 -4.44
C PHE A 6 -7.23 4.08 -3.53
N SER A 7 -8.23 3.22 -3.30
CA SER A 7 -8.10 2.05 -2.45
C SER A 7 -7.07 1.03 -2.99
N SER A 8 -7.00 0.84 -4.30
CA SER A 8 -6.03 -0.09 -4.90
C SER A 8 -4.58 0.41 -4.85
N ASN A 9 -4.36 1.71 -4.66
CA ASN A 9 -3.01 2.28 -4.50
C ASN A 9 -2.57 2.40 -3.04
N ILE A 10 -3.49 2.55 -2.09
CA ILE A 10 -3.17 2.57 -0.67
C ILE A 10 -3.12 1.13 -0.17
N GLY A 11 -1.92 0.63 0.00
CA GLY A 11 -1.65 -0.70 0.53
C GLY A 11 -1.23 -0.67 2.00
N SER A 12 -0.92 -1.84 2.50
CA SER A 12 -0.37 -2.04 3.84
C SER A 12 0.98 -1.35 4.06
N GLU A 13 1.73 -1.13 2.99
CA GLU A 13 2.95 -0.32 3.00
C GLU A 13 2.72 1.10 3.51
N HIS A 14 1.56 1.69 3.25
CA HIS A 14 1.20 3.02 3.74
C HIS A 14 0.68 2.98 5.18
N LEU A 15 -0.22 2.04 5.47
CA LEU A 15 -0.90 1.97 6.77
C LEU A 15 -0.02 1.43 7.89
N VAL A 16 0.87 0.49 7.59
CA VAL A 16 1.76 -0.14 8.58
C VAL A 16 3.20 0.33 8.39
N GLY A 17 3.73 0.26 7.16
CA GLY A 17 5.12 0.58 6.87
C GLY A 17 5.42 2.07 7.05
N LEU A 18 4.75 2.93 6.29
CA LEU A 18 5.00 4.38 6.32
C LEU A 18 4.60 5.00 7.67
N ALA A 19 3.49 4.55 8.27
CA ALA A 19 3.10 5.01 9.60
C ALA A 19 4.11 4.60 10.67
N GLY A 20 4.64 3.37 10.60
CA GLY A 20 5.70 2.89 11.49
C GLY A 20 6.98 3.70 11.33
N SER A 21 7.44 3.92 10.10
CA SER A 21 8.60 4.77 9.82
C SER A 21 8.37 6.23 10.23
N GLY A 22 7.17 6.75 10.07
CA GLY A 22 6.81 8.09 10.55
C GLY A 22 6.93 8.23 12.07
N CYS A 23 6.67 7.15 12.81
CA CYS A 23 6.84 7.12 14.26
C CYS A 23 8.32 7.15 14.70
N THR A 24 9.21 6.50 13.96
CA THR A 24 10.66 6.40 14.26
C THR A 24 11.47 7.57 13.69
N ASP A 25 11.21 7.94 12.44
CA ASP A 25 12.03 8.86 11.65
C ASP A 25 11.37 10.24 11.46
N GLY A 26 10.09 10.34 11.79
CA GLY A 26 9.32 11.57 11.70
C GLY A 26 8.69 11.82 10.33
N VAL A 27 8.18 13.03 10.15
CA VAL A 27 7.43 13.46 8.95
C VAL A 27 8.28 13.48 7.68
N ALA A 28 9.61 13.48 7.80
CA ALA A 28 10.51 13.42 6.65
C ALA A 28 10.26 12.22 5.75
N MET A 29 9.78 11.09 6.31
CA MET A 29 9.40 9.90 5.53
C MET A 29 8.25 10.16 4.54
N ALA A 30 7.44 11.20 4.76
CA ALA A 30 6.40 11.61 3.81
C ALA A 30 6.95 12.06 2.44
N HIS A 31 8.27 12.30 2.30
CA HIS A 31 8.88 12.56 1.00
C HIS A 31 8.66 11.43 0.00
N TYR A 32 8.55 10.18 0.46
CA TYR A 32 8.22 9.06 -0.41
C TYR A 32 6.85 9.21 -1.09
N GLU A 33 5.91 9.94 -0.45
CA GLU A 33 4.60 10.23 -1.03
C GLU A 33 4.63 11.41 -2.02
N LEU A 34 5.67 12.23 -2.01
CA LEU A 34 5.82 13.32 -2.98
C LEU A 34 6.00 12.85 -4.42
N HIS A 35 6.29 11.55 -4.63
CA HIS A 35 6.26 10.95 -5.97
C HIS A 35 4.89 11.09 -6.66
N ALA A 36 3.82 11.38 -5.91
CA ALA A 36 2.51 11.73 -6.47
C ALA A 36 2.58 12.90 -7.49
N TRP A 37 3.55 13.80 -7.38
CA TRP A 37 3.81 14.83 -8.40
C TRP A 37 4.15 14.23 -9.76
N CYS A 38 4.80 13.07 -9.79
CA CYS A 38 5.06 12.34 -11.03
C CYS A 38 3.76 11.93 -11.75
N LEU A 39 2.67 11.72 -11.00
CA LEU A 39 1.36 11.42 -11.58
C LEU A 39 0.78 12.59 -12.36
N LEU A 40 1.08 13.84 -11.97
CA LEU A 40 0.68 15.02 -12.74
C LEU A 40 1.41 15.06 -14.09
N VAL A 41 2.71 14.78 -14.08
CA VAL A 41 3.51 14.69 -15.31
C VAL A 41 2.99 13.54 -16.18
N LEU A 42 2.72 12.39 -15.58
CA LEU A 42 2.11 11.26 -16.27
C LEU A 42 0.77 11.65 -16.91
N GLY A 43 -0.13 12.27 -16.14
CA GLY A 43 -1.46 12.63 -16.59
C GLY A 43 -1.46 13.72 -17.68
N TRP A 44 -0.64 14.74 -17.56
CA TRP A 44 -0.65 15.86 -18.49
C TRP A 44 0.21 15.67 -19.74
N ILE A 45 1.31 14.94 -19.63
CA ILE A 45 2.27 14.75 -20.72
C ILE A 45 2.13 13.35 -21.34
N PHE A 46 2.26 12.31 -20.51
CA PHE A 46 2.35 10.96 -21.02
C PHE A 46 1.01 10.33 -21.41
N VAL A 47 -0.06 10.59 -20.68
CA VAL A 47 -1.38 10.04 -21.03
C VAL A 47 -1.86 10.52 -22.40
N PRO A 48 -1.81 11.82 -22.76
CA PRO A 48 -2.13 12.27 -24.10
C PRO A 48 -1.25 11.65 -25.19
N PHE A 49 0.04 11.43 -24.88
CA PHE A 49 0.96 10.78 -25.80
C PHE A 49 0.59 9.31 -26.06
N TYR A 50 0.30 8.55 -25.00
CA TYR A 50 -0.11 7.14 -25.14
C TYR A 50 -1.48 7.00 -25.80
N ALA A 51 -2.42 7.89 -25.48
CA ALA A 51 -3.73 7.91 -26.12
C ALA A 51 -3.64 8.14 -27.64
N ARG A 52 -2.77 9.04 -28.09
CA ARG A 52 -2.51 9.26 -29.53
C ARG A 52 -1.80 8.06 -30.18
N SER A 53 -0.99 7.35 -29.43
CA SER A 53 -0.29 6.15 -29.92
C SER A 53 -1.18 4.91 -29.96
N LEU A 54 -2.45 5.01 -29.50
CA LEU A 54 -3.43 3.91 -29.44
C LEU A 54 -2.84 2.66 -28.76
N VAL A 55 -2.18 2.86 -27.64
CA VAL A 55 -1.65 1.79 -26.79
C VAL A 55 -2.33 1.84 -25.42
N TYR A 56 -2.71 0.67 -24.91
CA TYR A 56 -3.42 0.53 -23.64
C TYR A 56 -2.51 0.10 -22.48
N THR A 57 -1.36 -0.49 -22.80
CA THR A 57 -0.42 -1.02 -21.82
C THR A 57 1.03 -0.69 -22.17
N MET A 58 1.89 -0.57 -21.16
CA MET A 58 3.33 -0.34 -21.38
C MET A 58 4.02 -1.46 -22.17
N PRO A 59 3.74 -2.76 -21.90
CA PRO A 59 4.28 -3.82 -22.73
C PRO A 59 3.89 -3.70 -24.20
N GLU A 60 2.64 -3.32 -24.51
CA GLU A 60 2.19 -3.09 -25.88
C GLU A 60 2.92 -1.91 -26.53
N PHE A 61 3.16 -0.84 -25.78
CA PHE A 61 3.95 0.29 -26.27
C PHE A 61 5.37 -0.12 -26.65
N LEU A 62 6.02 -0.94 -25.82
CA LEU A 62 7.36 -1.44 -26.11
C LEU A 62 7.38 -2.37 -27.33
N GLU A 63 6.35 -3.18 -27.54
CA GLU A 63 6.22 -4.01 -28.73
C GLU A 63 6.16 -3.17 -30.00
N LYS A 64 5.29 -2.15 -30.01
CA LYS A 64 5.13 -1.26 -31.18
C LYS A 64 6.36 -0.42 -31.47
N ARG A 65 7.14 -0.07 -30.43
CA ARG A 65 8.32 0.79 -30.58
C ARG A 65 9.61 0.04 -30.82
N TYR A 66 9.76 -1.16 -30.28
CA TYR A 66 11.02 -1.93 -30.32
C TYR A 66 10.82 -3.32 -30.92
N SER A 67 10.27 -4.25 -30.14
CA SER A 67 10.10 -5.63 -30.59
C SER A 67 9.13 -6.42 -29.70
N PRO A 68 8.57 -7.55 -30.21
CA PRO A 68 7.79 -8.48 -29.39
C PRO A 68 8.54 -9.03 -28.20
N THR A 69 9.86 -9.21 -28.31
CA THR A 69 10.71 -9.67 -27.21
C THR A 69 10.70 -8.67 -26.05
N ALA A 70 10.76 -7.36 -26.33
CA ALA A 70 10.70 -6.32 -25.30
C ALA A 70 9.37 -6.38 -24.52
N ARG A 71 8.25 -6.63 -25.20
CA ARG A 71 6.95 -6.86 -24.55
C ARG A 71 7.00 -8.06 -23.59
N TRP A 72 7.51 -9.20 -24.04
CA TRP A 72 7.58 -10.40 -23.25
C TRP A 72 8.44 -10.20 -21.99
N VAL A 73 9.63 -9.65 -22.15
CA VAL A 73 10.55 -9.38 -21.04
C VAL A 73 9.90 -8.47 -20.00
N LEU A 74 9.32 -7.32 -20.41
CA LEU A 74 8.66 -6.42 -19.47
C LEU A 74 7.45 -7.07 -18.80
N SER A 75 6.67 -7.86 -19.54
CA SER A 75 5.49 -8.55 -18.98
C SER A 75 5.87 -9.55 -17.90
N ILE A 76 6.92 -10.34 -18.13
CA ILE A 76 7.41 -11.33 -17.15
C ILE A 76 7.99 -10.62 -15.92
N ILE A 77 8.83 -9.61 -16.11
CA ILE A 77 9.40 -8.84 -14.99
C ILE A 77 8.29 -8.20 -14.17
N SER A 78 7.32 -7.56 -14.80
CA SER A 78 6.19 -6.93 -14.12
C SER A 78 5.35 -7.94 -13.34
N LEU A 79 5.07 -9.11 -13.92
CA LEU A 79 4.31 -10.16 -13.26
C LEU A 79 5.02 -10.65 -11.99
N VAL A 80 6.31 -10.98 -12.10
CA VAL A 80 7.13 -11.42 -10.97
C VAL A 80 7.20 -10.33 -9.90
N ALA A 81 7.45 -9.08 -10.30
CA ALA A 81 7.50 -7.95 -9.39
C ALA A 81 6.18 -7.77 -8.63
N TYR A 82 5.04 -7.82 -9.31
CA TYR A 82 3.73 -7.69 -8.65
C TYR A 82 3.46 -8.83 -7.66
N VAL A 83 3.80 -10.07 -7.99
CA VAL A 83 3.62 -11.20 -7.08
C VAL A 83 4.51 -11.06 -5.85
N VAL A 84 5.79 -10.78 -6.04
CA VAL A 84 6.75 -10.72 -4.94
C VAL A 84 6.55 -9.48 -4.06
N THR A 85 6.23 -8.32 -4.64
CA THR A 85 6.11 -7.08 -3.87
C THR A 85 4.68 -6.86 -3.38
N LYS A 86 3.71 -6.70 -4.27
CA LYS A 86 2.34 -6.29 -3.89
C LYS A 86 1.57 -7.38 -3.16
N ILE A 87 1.59 -8.61 -3.65
CA ILE A 87 0.83 -9.71 -3.03
C ILE A 87 1.48 -10.10 -1.71
N ALA A 88 2.80 -10.30 -1.68
CA ALA A 88 3.50 -10.72 -0.48
C ALA A 88 3.38 -9.71 0.66
N VAL A 89 3.56 -8.40 0.38
CA VAL A 89 3.42 -7.33 1.38
C VAL A 89 1.98 -7.26 1.91
N GLY A 90 0.98 -7.38 1.04
CA GLY A 90 -0.43 -7.38 1.46
C GLY A 90 -0.77 -8.55 2.39
N ILE A 91 -0.29 -9.75 2.07
CA ILE A 91 -0.48 -10.95 2.89
C ILE A 91 0.23 -10.81 4.23
N PHE A 92 1.48 -10.35 4.21
CA PHE A 92 2.29 -10.14 5.42
C PHE A 92 1.61 -9.18 6.40
N ALA A 93 1.13 -8.04 5.91
CA ALA A 93 0.44 -7.08 6.76
C ALA A 93 -0.90 -7.62 7.28
N GLY A 94 -1.65 -8.36 6.46
CA GLY A 94 -2.84 -9.07 6.93
C GLY A 94 -2.52 -10.04 8.06
N GLY A 95 -1.44 -10.81 7.94
CA GLY A 95 -0.94 -11.70 8.99
C GLY A 95 -0.60 -10.98 10.29
N ILE A 96 0.07 -9.83 10.21
CA ILE A 96 0.39 -8.99 11.39
C ILE A 96 -0.89 -8.53 12.10
N VAL A 97 -1.88 -8.05 11.34
CA VAL A 97 -3.16 -7.60 11.92
C VAL A 97 -3.85 -8.75 12.68
N PHE A 98 -3.89 -9.95 12.12
CA PHE A 98 -4.45 -11.12 12.81
C PHE A 98 -3.64 -11.50 14.05
N ALA A 99 -2.32 -11.45 13.99
CA ALA A 99 -1.46 -11.73 15.14
C ALA A 99 -1.67 -10.75 16.30
N VAL A 100 -1.96 -9.48 15.99
CA VAL A 100 -2.23 -8.44 17.00
C VAL A 100 -3.65 -8.56 17.57
N LEU A 101 -4.65 -8.78 16.70
CA LEU A 101 -6.06 -8.83 17.12
C LEU A 101 -6.46 -10.15 17.81
N LEU A 102 -5.84 -11.25 17.41
CA LEU A 102 -6.19 -12.59 17.86
C LEU A 102 -4.94 -13.39 18.28
N PRO A 103 -4.15 -12.90 19.26
CA PRO A 103 -2.86 -13.49 19.61
C PRO A 103 -2.97 -14.93 20.15
N GLU A 104 -4.12 -15.30 20.68
CA GLU A 104 -4.37 -16.65 21.22
C GLU A 104 -4.82 -17.67 20.16
N MET A 105 -5.08 -17.21 18.93
CA MET A 105 -5.55 -18.09 17.86
C MET A 105 -4.42 -19.01 17.39
N ARG A 106 -4.57 -20.30 17.66
CA ARG A 106 -3.66 -21.37 17.23
C ARG A 106 -4.45 -22.51 16.64
N LEU A 107 -3.97 -23.04 15.55
CA LEU A 107 -4.58 -24.17 14.87
C LEU A 107 -3.56 -25.29 14.77
N ASP A 108 -3.83 -26.39 15.45
CA ASP A 108 -3.00 -27.60 15.36
C ASP A 108 -3.46 -28.42 14.16
N VAL A 109 -2.59 -28.52 13.16
CA VAL A 109 -2.85 -29.27 11.91
C VAL A 109 -2.17 -30.65 11.96
N GLY A 110 -1.66 -31.06 13.13
CA GLY A 110 -1.03 -32.34 13.33
C GLY A 110 0.44 -32.43 12.90
N PHE A 111 0.87 -31.64 11.92
CA PHE A 111 2.27 -31.56 11.50
C PHE A 111 2.96 -30.30 12.04
N THR A 112 2.17 -29.28 12.31
CA THR A 112 2.68 -27.97 12.72
C THR A 112 1.56 -27.17 13.38
N VAL A 113 1.91 -26.33 14.33
CA VAL A 113 0.98 -25.39 14.94
C VAL A 113 1.03 -24.10 14.13
N LEU A 114 -0.10 -23.73 13.53
CA LEU A 114 -0.26 -22.48 12.83
C LEU A 114 -0.64 -21.38 13.82
N ASP A 115 0.22 -20.39 13.96
CA ASP A 115 -0.06 -19.21 14.75
C ASP A 115 -1.05 -18.26 14.02
N ALA A 116 -1.61 -17.32 14.76
CA ALA A 116 -2.56 -16.31 14.24
C ALA A 116 -2.07 -15.62 12.97
N PHE A 117 -0.75 -15.36 12.87
CA PHE A 117 -0.14 -14.79 11.66
C PHE A 117 -0.38 -15.63 10.41
N TRP A 118 -0.10 -16.94 10.48
CA TRP A 118 -0.27 -17.85 9.35
C TRP A 118 -1.73 -18.07 9.00
N ILE A 119 -2.57 -18.19 10.03
CA ILE A 119 -4.02 -18.34 9.84
C ILE A 119 -4.58 -17.11 9.14
N GLY A 120 -4.22 -15.91 9.59
CA GLY A 120 -4.62 -14.66 8.98
C GLY A 120 -4.13 -14.50 7.55
N SER A 121 -2.86 -14.81 7.30
CA SER A 121 -2.26 -14.76 5.97
C SER A 121 -2.99 -15.67 4.97
N ILE A 122 -3.26 -16.91 5.36
CA ILE A 122 -4.00 -17.89 4.54
C ILE A 122 -5.45 -17.41 4.32
N ALA A 123 -6.11 -16.94 5.38
CA ALA A 123 -7.47 -16.43 5.28
C ALA A 123 -7.58 -15.26 4.29
N VAL A 124 -6.65 -14.31 4.35
CA VAL A 124 -6.59 -13.18 3.41
C VAL A 124 -6.42 -13.67 1.96
N ILE A 125 -5.50 -14.61 1.70
CA ILE A 125 -5.29 -15.16 0.35
C ILE A 125 -6.57 -15.83 -0.16
N VAL A 126 -7.15 -16.72 0.65
CA VAL A 126 -8.33 -17.50 0.23
C VAL A 126 -9.54 -16.61 0.01
N MET A 127 -9.83 -15.72 0.94
CA MET A 127 -10.99 -14.82 0.84
C MET A 127 -10.83 -13.85 -0.35
N THR A 128 -9.65 -13.24 -0.50
CA THR A 128 -9.36 -12.33 -1.62
C THR A 128 -9.42 -13.07 -2.95
N GLY A 129 -8.83 -14.27 -3.02
CA GLY A 129 -8.88 -15.09 -4.22
C GLY A 129 -10.31 -15.49 -4.61
N LEU A 130 -11.11 -15.92 -3.65
CA LEU A 130 -12.50 -16.31 -3.88
C LEU A 130 -13.33 -15.16 -4.45
N TYR A 131 -13.38 -14.01 -3.76
CA TYR A 131 -14.21 -12.91 -4.27
C TYR A 131 -13.71 -12.33 -5.58
N THR A 132 -12.38 -12.36 -5.82
CA THR A 132 -11.79 -11.87 -7.08
C THR A 132 -12.11 -12.80 -8.24
N VAL A 133 -12.01 -14.12 -8.04
CA VAL A 133 -12.30 -15.10 -9.10
C VAL A 133 -13.80 -15.14 -9.42
N ILE A 134 -14.67 -15.13 -8.41
CA ILE A 134 -16.11 -15.22 -8.59
C ILE A 134 -16.70 -13.90 -9.11
N GLY A 135 -16.27 -12.78 -8.56
CA GLY A 135 -16.85 -11.47 -8.85
C GLY A 135 -16.15 -10.65 -9.92
N GLY A 136 -14.91 -11.04 -10.29
CA GLY A 136 -14.12 -10.35 -11.28
C GLY A 136 -13.84 -8.88 -10.94
N LEU A 137 -13.40 -8.12 -11.95
CA LEU A 137 -13.01 -6.71 -11.80
C LEU A 137 -14.16 -5.83 -11.24
N ARG A 138 -15.41 -6.18 -11.55
CA ARG A 138 -16.56 -5.42 -11.09
C ARG A 138 -16.76 -5.52 -9.56
N ALA A 139 -16.64 -6.72 -9.01
CA ALA A 139 -16.74 -6.93 -7.57
C ALA A 139 -15.59 -6.23 -6.85
N VAL A 140 -14.36 -6.34 -7.37
CA VAL A 140 -13.19 -5.64 -6.82
C VAL A 140 -13.45 -4.12 -6.78
N ALA A 141 -13.96 -3.51 -7.85
CA ALA A 141 -14.23 -2.09 -7.88
C ALA A 141 -15.28 -1.64 -6.83
N TYR A 142 -16.28 -2.47 -6.53
CA TYR A 142 -17.26 -2.18 -5.47
C TYR A 142 -16.65 -2.32 -4.08
N THR A 143 -15.91 -3.39 -3.82
CA THR A 143 -15.24 -3.60 -2.53
C THR A 143 -14.21 -2.52 -2.25
N ASP A 144 -13.41 -2.13 -3.23
CA ASP A 144 -12.44 -1.04 -3.12
C ASP A 144 -13.11 0.30 -2.79
N THR A 145 -14.27 0.57 -3.41
CA THR A 145 -15.02 1.80 -3.12
C THR A 145 -15.50 1.84 -1.67
N LEU A 146 -15.99 0.71 -1.15
CA LEU A 146 -16.37 0.59 0.25
C LEU A 146 -15.16 0.74 1.18
N GLN A 147 -14.05 0.09 0.85
CA GLN A 147 -12.80 0.17 1.61
C GLN A 147 -12.26 1.60 1.68
N THR A 148 -12.38 2.39 0.60
CA THR A 148 -11.99 3.80 0.59
C THR A 148 -12.71 4.59 1.68
N VAL A 149 -14.02 4.39 1.83
CA VAL A 149 -14.82 5.07 2.87
C VAL A 149 -14.33 4.66 4.26
N ILE A 150 -14.12 3.36 4.47
CA ILE A 150 -13.62 2.80 5.74
C ILE A 150 -12.23 3.37 6.06
N PHE A 151 -11.32 3.46 5.08
CA PHE A 151 -9.98 4.01 5.28
C PHE A 151 -10.01 5.48 5.68
N ILE A 152 -10.81 6.30 5.01
CA ILE A 152 -10.92 7.73 5.31
C ILE A 152 -11.48 7.92 6.73
N ILE A 153 -12.56 7.23 7.07
CA ILE A 153 -13.17 7.33 8.40
C ILE A 153 -12.21 6.78 9.46
N GLY A 154 -11.62 5.60 9.23
CA GLY A 154 -10.69 4.96 10.16
C GLY A 154 -9.46 5.81 10.44
N SER A 155 -8.83 6.37 9.43
CA SER A 155 -7.67 7.24 9.59
C SER A 155 -8.00 8.54 10.32
N ALA A 156 -9.17 9.12 10.03
CA ALA A 156 -9.65 10.30 10.76
C ALA A 156 -9.90 9.99 12.25
N LEU A 157 -10.54 8.86 12.54
CA LEU A 157 -10.79 8.44 13.92
C LEU A 157 -9.50 8.18 14.69
N VAL A 158 -8.54 7.44 14.10
CA VAL A 158 -7.24 7.18 14.72
C VAL A 158 -6.51 8.49 15.01
N THR A 159 -6.52 9.44 14.07
CA THR A 159 -5.88 10.75 14.26
C THR A 159 -6.56 11.54 15.38
N VAL A 160 -7.89 11.61 15.39
CA VAL A 160 -8.63 12.36 16.39
C VAL A 160 -8.47 11.75 17.78
N PHE A 161 -8.71 10.44 17.92
CA PHE A 161 -8.57 9.76 19.21
C PHE A 161 -7.14 9.75 19.71
N GLY A 162 -6.16 9.55 18.83
CA GLY A 162 -4.75 9.62 19.18
C GLY A 162 -4.34 11.00 19.70
N LEU A 163 -4.82 12.08 19.07
CA LEU A 163 -4.56 13.44 19.57
C LEU A 163 -5.27 13.73 20.89
N ILE A 164 -6.47 13.23 21.09
CA ILE A 164 -7.20 13.39 22.36
C ILE A 164 -6.44 12.68 23.49
N GLU A 165 -6.02 11.43 23.27
CA GLU A 165 -5.30 10.62 24.25
C GLU A 165 -3.94 11.24 24.62
N LEU A 166 -3.25 11.83 23.66
CA LEU A 166 -1.99 12.53 23.85
C LEU A 166 -2.15 13.91 24.51
N GLY A 167 -3.39 14.40 24.68
CA GLY A 167 -3.66 15.73 25.24
C GLY A 167 -3.56 16.87 24.25
N GLY A 168 -3.51 16.59 22.94
CA GLY A 168 -3.55 17.55 21.86
C GLY A 168 -2.24 17.71 21.09
N TRP A 169 -2.31 18.51 20.04
CA TRP A 169 -1.20 18.74 19.11
C TRP A 169 0.07 19.30 19.78
N GLN A 170 -0.11 20.20 20.76
CA GLN A 170 1.02 20.83 21.43
C GLN A 170 1.83 19.81 22.24
N GLN A 171 1.14 18.94 22.97
CA GLN A 171 1.80 17.90 23.77
C GLN A 171 2.49 16.86 22.90
N LEU A 172 1.87 16.49 21.76
CA LEU A 172 2.53 15.64 20.77
C LEU A 172 3.83 16.26 20.26
N ARG A 173 3.80 17.56 19.94
CA ARG A 173 4.95 18.29 19.43
C ARG A 173 6.07 18.41 20.47
N ASP A 174 5.71 18.66 21.71
CA ASP A 174 6.67 18.79 22.82
C ASP A 174 7.31 17.44 23.17
N ALA A 175 6.54 16.35 23.06
CA ALA A 175 7.03 14.98 23.31
C ALA A 175 7.96 14.47 22.19
N CYS A 176 7.65 14.75 20.93
CA CYS A 176 8.43 14.26 19.78
C CYS A 176 9.61 15.17 19.42
N GLY A 177 9.56 16.45 19.82
CA GLY A 177 10.55 17.44 19.43
C GLY A 177 10.31 18.02 18.03
N SER A 178 10.88 19.21 17.76
CA SER A 178 10.70 19.94 16.50
C SER A 178 11.27 19.21 15.29
N ASP A 179 12.31 18.42 15.46
CA ASP A 179 13.01 17.70 14.38
C ASP A 179 12.14 16.62 13.74
N MET A 180 11.26 15.99 14.52
CA MET A 180 10.34 14.98 14.00
C MET A 180 9.29 15.56 13.05
N PHE A 181 9.00 16.86 13.14
CA PHE A 181 8.06 17.57 12.29
C PHE A 181 8.72 18.30 11.12
N ASN A 182 10.05 18.18 10.98
CA ASN A 182 10.77 18.80 9.88
C ASN A 182 10.71 17.90 8.64
N LEU A 183 9.91 18.29 7.64
CA LEU A 183 9.78 17.58 6.37
C LEU A 183 11.12 17.51 5.59
N TRP A 184 11.99 18.48 5.78
CA TRP A 184 13.27 18.61 5.07
C TRP A 184 14.46 18.08 5.89
N LYS A 185 14.20 17.36 6.95
CA LYS A 185 15.26 16.72 7.74
C LYS A 185 16.02 15.72 6.85
N PRO A 186 17.36 15.73 6.84
CA PRO A 186 18.13 14.73 6.13
C PRO A 186 17.85 13.35 6.71
N LEU A 187 17.61 12.36 5.85
CA LEU A 187 17.32 10.98 6.25
C LEU A 187 18.57 10.26 6.80
N VAL A 188 19.73 10.80 6.51
CA VAL A 188 21.02 10.30 7.03
C VAL A 188 21.51 11.31 8.07
N PRO A 189 21.76 10.91 9.35
CA PRO A 189 22.33 11.79 10.35
C PRO A 189 23.66 12.37 9.87
N GLU A 190 23.85 13.68 10.05
CA GLU A 190 25.13 14.32 9.79
C GLU A 190 26.20 13.69 10.72
N GLY A 191 27.10 12.91 10.16
CA GLY A 191 28.23 12.33 10.91
C GLY A 191 28.43 10.81 10.80
N MET A 192 27.72 10.12 9.92
CA MET A 192 28.07 8.75 9.52
C MET A 192 28.88 8.71 8.24
#